data_bf9c82acea1b9543bf3b0e60a951e89e
#
_entry.id   bf9c82acea1b9543bf3b0e60a951e89e
#
_cell.length_a   1.000
_cell.length_b   1.000
_cell.length_c   1.000
_cell.angle_alpha   90.00
_cell.angle_beta   90.00
_cell.angle_gamma   90.00
#
_symmetry.space_group_name_H-M   'P 1'
#
loop_
_entity.id
_entity.type
_entity.pdbx_description
1 polymer ?
#
loop_
_entity_poly.entity_id
_entity_poly.type
_entity_poly.pdbx_seq_one_letter_code
_entity_poly.pdbx_strand_id
1 'polypeptide(L)'
;MDWKLELVPIPVADVERAKAFYKDKVGFHLDHDVRNGELRVVQLTPHGSACSIVIGKGIIDTPPGSVQRLHLVVPDIHAARAELVERGVEVTEVQDLGGGITMAFFDDPDGNSWALQHIAPGAGRPPQS
;
A
#
# COMPACT_ATOMS: atom_id res chain seq x y z
N MET A 1 18.59 10.78 17.84
CA MET A 1 17.50 9.77 17.99
C MET A 1 16.86 9.52 16.64
N ASP A 2 16.80 8.26 16.23
CA ASP A 2 16.17 7.88 14.96
C ASP A 2 14.68 7.66 15.14
N TRP A 3 13.92 8.16 14.18
CA TRP A 3 12.45 8.01 14.18
C TRP A 3 12.06 7.22 12.94
N LYS A 4 11.41 6.07 13.14
CA LYS A 4 11.01 5.17 12.06
C LYS A 4 9.50 5.00 12.06
N LEU A 5 8.89 5.11 10.89
CA LEU A 5 7.48 4.81 10.73
C LEU A 5 7.32 3.29 10.70
N GLU A 6 6.65 2.73 11.71
CA GLU A 6 6.53 1.28 11.85
C GLU A 6 5.38 0.73 11.03
N LEU A 7 4.18 1.30 11.18
CA LEU A 7 3.03 0.79 10.47
C LEU A 7 1.93 1.85 10.34
N VAL A 8 1.05 1.63 9.37
CA VAL A 8 -0.10 2.50 9.08
C VAL A 8 -1.36 1.65 9.12
N PRO A 9 -2.34 1.98 9.97
CA PRO A 9 -3.63 1.27 9.95
C PRO A 9 -4.46 1.68 8.73
N ILE A 10 -5.09 0.69 8.10
CA ILE A 10 -5.96 0.88 6.94
C ILE A 10 -7.37 0.45 7.33
N PRO A 11 -8.37 1.33 7.30
CA PRO A 11 -9.73 0.97 7.68
C PRO A 11 -10.41 0.17 6.57
N VAL A 12 -10.90 -1.02 6.92
CA VAL A 12 -11.56 -1.93 5.99
C VAL A 12 -12.84 -2.47 6.60
N ALA A 13 -13.84 -2.74 5.76
CA ALA A 13 -15.12 -3.30 6.22
C ALA A 13 -15.07 -4.81 6.38
N ASP A 14 -14.35 -5.49 5.49
CA ASP A 14 -14.24 -6.95 5.46
C ASP A 14 -12.76 -7.35 5.48
N VAL A 15 -12.31 -7.86 6.63
CA VAL A 15 -10.90 -8.19 6.84
C VAL A 15 -10.43 -9.30 5.90
N GLU A 16 -11.26 -10.33 5.67
CA GLU A 16 -10.88 -11.44 4.78
C GLU A 16 -10.70 -10.95 3.34
N ARG A 17 -11.60 -10.10 2.87
CA ARG A 17 -11.51 -9.52 1.52
C ARG A 17 -10.27 -8.64 1.39
N ALA A 18 -10.01 -7.79 2.37
CA ALA A 18 -8.85 -6.92 2.37
C ALA A 18 -7.54 -7.70 2.45
N LYS A 19 -7.48 -8.72 3.30
CA LYS A 19 -6.31 -9.60 3.43
C LYS A 19 -6.00 -10.28 2.10
N ALA A 20 -7.00 -10.84 1.43
CA ALA A 20 -6.82 -11.48 0.13
C ALA A 20 -6.32 -10.48 -0.92
N PHE A 21 -6.85 -9.26 -0.91
CA PHE A 21 -6.43 -8.22 -1.83
C PHE A 21 -4.95 -7.87 -1.65
N TYR A 22 -4.54 -7.53 -0.43
CA TYR A 22 -3.17 -7.09 -0.18
C TYR A 22 -2.16 -8.21 -0.32
N LYS A 23 -2.51 -9.42 0.11
CA LYS A 23 -1.62 -10.57 0.05
C LYS A 23 -1.53 -11.16 -1.36
N ASP A 24 -2.68 -11.44 -1.98
CA ASP A 24 -2.72 -12.23 -3.21
C ASP A 24 -2.68 -11.37 -4.48
N LYS A 25 -3.28 -10.19 -4.47
CA LYS A 25 -3.32 -9.31 -5.64
C LYS A 25 -2.19 -8.30 -5.65
N VAL A 26 -1.96 -7.60 -4.54
CA VAL A 26 -0.86 -6.63 -4.46
C VAL A 26 0.47 -7.33 -4.19
N GLY A 27 0.44 -8.42 -3.44
CA GLY A 27 1.63 -9.24 -3.22
C GLY A 27 2.43 -8.86 -1.98
N PHE A 28 1.80 -8.21 -1.00
CA PHE A 28 2.48 -7.90 0.26
C PHE A 28 2.72 -9.17 1.07
N HIS A 29 3.81 -9.19 1.81
CA HIS A 29 4.10 -10.29 2.71
C HIS A 29 3.17 -10.26 3.92
N LEU A 30 2.51 -11.37 4.22
CA LEU A 30 1.71 -11.51 5.44
C LEU A 30 2.63 -11.81 6.62
N ASP A 31 2.74 -10.86 7.54
CA ASP A 31 3.61 -11.01 8.70
C ASP A 31 2.93 -11.82 9.79
N HIS A 32 1.70 -11.47 10.13
CA HIS A 32 0.90 -12.23 11.08
C HIS A 32 -0.59 -11.88 10.96
N ASP A 33 -1.42 -12.79 11.47
CA ASP A 33 -2.86 -12.67 11.54
C ASP A 33 -3.28 -13.22 12.91
N VAL A 34 -3.65 -12.33 13.81
CA VAL A 34 -3.92 -12.66 15.21
C VAL A 34 -5.35 -12.27 15.58
N ARG A 35 -6.01 -13.15 16.34
CA ARG A 35 -7.34 -12.87 16.90
C ARG A 35 -7.28 -12.97 18.40
N ASN A 36 -7.97 -12.03 19.07
CA ASN A 36 -8.12 -12.04 20.51
C ASN A 36 -9.51 -11.47 20.84
N GLY A 37 -10.49 -12.36 21.04
CA GLY A 37 -11.89 -11.95 21.21
C GLY A 37 -12.41 -11.22 19.98
N GLU A 38 -12.88 -10.00 20.17
CA GLU A 38 -13.38 -9.13 19.10
C GLU A 38 -12.26 -8.45 18.31
N LEU A 39 -11.04 -8.48 18.83
CA LEU A 39 -9.89 -7.86 18.19
C LEU A 39 -9.31 -8.79 17.14
N ARG A 40 -9.06 -8.26 15.95
CA ARG A 40 -8.30 -8.95 14.91
C ARG A 40 -7.25 -8.01 14.35
N VAL A 41 -6.01 -8.50 14.24
CA VAL A 41 -4.88 -7.73 13.73
C VAL A 41 -4.21 -8.55 12.63
N VAL A 42 -4.20 -8.01 11.42
CA VAL A 42 -3.53 -8.60 10.26
C VAL A 42 -2.49 -7.60 9.79
N GLN A 43 -1.23 -7.97 9.89
CA GLN A 43 -0.12 -7.10 9.46
C GLN A 43 0.49 -7.64 8.19
N LEU A 44 0.66 -6.73 7.21
CA LEU A 44 1.28 -7.06 5.93
C LEU A 44 2.35 -6.00 5.62
N THR A 45 3.40 -6.44 4.95
CA THR A 45 4.52 -5.55 4.63
C THR A 45 4.85 -5.64 3.14
N PRO A 46 4.91 -4.50 2.43
CA PRO A 46 5.41 -4.48 1.05
C PRO A 46 6.84 -5.01 1.00
N HIS A 47 7.19 -5.79 -0.01
CA HIS A 47 8.55 -6.29 -0.16
C HIS A 47 9.55 -5.13 -0.20
N GLY A 48 10.60 -5.24 0.60
CA GLY A 48 11.64 -4.22 0.68
C GLY A 48 11.29 -3.01 1.53
N SER A 49 10.09 -2.95 2.12
CA SER A 49 9.67 -1.84 2.97
C SER A 49 9.95 -2.13 4.44
N ALA A 50 10.37 -1.10 5.19
CA ALA A 50 10.47 -1.19 6.64
C ALA A 50 9.12 -0.88 7.32
N CYS A 51 8.24 -0.16 6.63
CA CYS A 51 6.92 0.19 7.15
C CYS A 51 5.89 -0.81 6.67
N SER A 52 5.01 -1.22 7.58
CA SER A 52 3.93 -2.17 7.32
C SER A 52 2.58 -1.48 7.26
N ILE A 53 1.56 -2.21 6.80
CA ILE A 53 0.16 -1.82 7.03
C ILE A 53 -0.47 -2.82 7.99
N VAL A 54 -1.51 -2.37 8.69
CA VAL A 54 -2.32 -3.23 9.53
C VAL A 54 -3.79 -3.04 9.15
N ILE A 55 -4.48 -4.16 8.97
CA ILE A 55 -5.93 -4.19 8.81
C ILE A 55 -6.51 -5.07 9.90
N GLY A 56 -7.76 -4.91 10.21
CA GLY A 56 -8.35 -5.74 11.25
C GLY A 56 -9.68 -5.22 11.74
N LYS A 57 -10.04 -5.67 12.93
CA LYS A 57 -11.29 -5.31 13.61
C LYS A 57 -10.95 -4.81 14.99
N GLY A 58 -11.50 -3.65 15.34
CA GLY A 58 -11.28 -3.04 16.67
C GLY A 58 -9.97 -2.27 16.79
N ILE A 59 -9.31 -1.95 15.68
CA ILE A 59 -8.01 -1.27 15.71
C ILE A 59 -8.09 0.22 15.44
N ILE A 60 -9.05 0.69 14.65
CA ILE A 60 -9.27 2.11 14.37
C ILE A 60 -10.76 2.38 14.15
N ASP A 61 -11.16 3.64 14.29
CA ASP A 61 -12.57 4.07 14.16
C ASP A 61 -12.87 4.82 12.87
N THR A 62 -11.85 5.08 12.03
CA THR A 62 -12.07 5.81 10.79
C THR A 62 -12.89 4.97 9.80
N PRO A 63 -13.74 5.59 8.97
CA PRO A 63 -14.57 4.86 8.02
C PRO A 63 -13.74 4.04 7.02
N PRO A 64 -14.18 2.83 6.63
CA PRO A 64 -13.56 2.09 5.55
C PRO A 64 -13.45 2.93 4.28
N GLY A 65 -12.31 2.86 3.60
CA GLY A 65 -12.08 3.62 2.37
C GLY A 65 -11.63 5.06 2.58
N SER A 66 -11.38 5.48 3.80
CA SER A 66 -11.03 6.88 4.09
C SER A 66 -9.57 7.23 3.89
N VAL A 67 -8.69 6.25 3.69
CA VAL A 67 -7.26 6.51 3.46
C VAL A 67 -7.05 6.96 2.02
N GLN A 68 -6.31 8.05 1.85
CA GLN A 68 -6.06 8.65 0.55
C GLN A 68 -4.58 8.63 0.22
N ARG A 69 -4.25 7.98 -0.91
CA ARG A 69 -2.95 8.08 -1.57
C ARG A 69 -1.74 7.72 -0.73
N LEU A 70 -1.70 6.51 -0.22
CA LEU A 70 -0.46 5.92 0.26
C LEU A 70 0.45 5.63 -0.94
N HIS A 71 1.72 5.98 -0.83
CA HIS A 71 2.66 5.85 -1.93
C HIS A 71 3.54 4.62 -1.78
N LEU A 72 3.65 3.84 -2.85
CA LEU A 72 4.56 2.71 -2.98
C LEU A 72 5.60 3.09 -4.03
N VAL A 73 6.83 3.28 -3.63
CA VAL A 73 7.93 3.56 -4.56
C VAL A 73 8.40 2.24 -5.16
N VAL A 74 8.42 2.18 -6.48
CA VAL A 74 8.83 0.97 -7.23
C VAL A 74 9.96 1.31 -8.20
N PRO A 75 10.85 0.33 -8.48
CA PRO A 75 11.98 0.59 -9.39
C PRO A 75 11.55 0.65 -10.87
N ASP A 76 10.44 0.00 -11.22
CA ASP A 76 9.91 -0.04 -12.59
C ASP A 76 8.38 0.01 -12.52
N ILE A 77 7.82 1.19 -12.76
CA ILE A 77 6.38 1.41 -12.60
C ILE A 77 5.57 0.67 -13.67
N HIS A 78 6.10 0.51 -14.88
CA HIS A 78 5.39 -0.22 -15.92
C HIS A 78 5.30 -1.71 -15.59
N ALA A 79 6.37 -2.31 -15.07
CA ALA A 79 6.38 -3.69 -14.62
C ALA A 79 5.46 -3.89 -13.41
N ALA A 80 5.51 -3.00 -12.43
CA ALA A 80 4.65 -3.07 -11.25
C ALA A 80 3.18 -2.96 -11.63
N ARG A 81 2.84 -2.02 -12.51
CA ARG A 81 1.46 -1.88 -13.00
C ARG A 81 0.99 -3.14 -13.72
N ALA A 82 1.84 -3.70 -14.58
CA ALA A 82 1.50 -4.91 -15.32
C ALA A 82 1.21 -6.10 -14.40
N GLU A 83 1.99 -6.27 -13.33
CA GLU A 83 1.75 -7.31 -12.34
C GLU A 83 0.38 -7.17 -11.68
N LEU A 84 0.02 -5.95 -11.28
CA LEU A 84 -1.27 -5.70 -10.64
C LEU A 84 -2.43 -5.95 -11.59
N VAL A 85 -2.32 -5.46 -12.83
CA VAL A 85 -3.34 -5.67 -13.86
C VAL A 85 -3.53 -7.17 -14.15
N GLU A 86 -2.44 -7.93 -14.23
CA GLU A 86 -2.49 -9.37 -14.45
C GLU A 86 -3.23 -10.10 -13.32
N ARG A 87 -3.12 -9.60 -12.10
CA ARG A 87 -3.81 -10.16 -10.92
C ARG A 87 -5.23 -9.63 -10.74
N GLY A 88 -5.73 -8.85 -11.69
CA GLY A 88 -7.10 -8.35 -11.70
C GLY A 88 -7.32 -7.04 -10.95
N VAL A 89 -6.27 -6.29 -10.65
CA VAL A 89 -6.38 -4.96 -10.04
C VAL A 89 -6.54 -3.92 -11.13
N GLU A 90 -7.52 -3.03 -10.97
CA GLU A 90 -7.68 -1.88 -11.86
C GLU A 90 -6.66 -0.81 -11.48
N VAL A 91 -5.75 -0.49 -12.39
CA VAL A 91 -4.70 0.51 -12.19
C VAL A 91 -4.79 1.52 -13.32
N THR A 92 -4.75 2.81 -13.00
CA THR A 92 -4.75 3.86 -14.00
C THR A 92 -3.52 3.76 -14.91
N GLU A 93 -3.59 4.42 -16.06
CA GLU A 93 -2.41 4.57 -16.92
C GLU A 93 -1.30 5.30 -16.16
N VAL A 94 -0.06 4.99 -16.50
CA VAL A 94 1.09 5.68 -15.92
C VAL A 94 1.08 7.14 -16.39
N GLN A 95 1.21 8.07 -15.44
CA GLN A 95 1.21 9.51 -15.70
C GLN A 95 2.58 10.08 -15.38
N ASP A 96 3.10 10.89 -16.29
CA ASP A 96 4.32 11.66 -16.07
C ASP A 96 3.94 12.99 -15.45
N LEU A 97 4.32 13.21 -14.19
CA LEU A 97 3.98 14.41 -13.45
C LEU A 97 5.07 15.50 -13.55
N GLY A 98 6.12 15.23 -14.35
CA GLY A 98 7.26 16.15 -14.45
C GLY A 98 8.27 15.94 -13.32
N GLY A 99 9.44 16.55 -13.45
CA GLY A 99 10.47 16.44 -12.42
C GLY A 99 11.04 15.05 -12.21
N GLY A 100 10.85 14.12 -13.16
CA GLY A 100 11.30 12.74 -13.01
C GLY A 100 10.38 11.86 -12.17
N ILE A 101 9.14 12.30 -11.93
CA ILE A 101 8.15 11.58 -11.13
C ILE A 101 7.08 11.01 -12.03
N THR A 102 6.85 9.70 -11.97
CA THR A 102 5.72 9.04 -12.64
C THR A 102 4.86 8.34 -11.61
N MET A 103 3.56 8.28 -11.86
CA MET A 103 2.59 7.66 -10.94
C MET A 103 1.51 6.89 -11.67
N ALA A 104 0.96 5.89 -10.98
CA ALA A 104 -0.26 5.19 -11.37
C ALA A 104 -1.05 4.89 -10.10
N PHE A 105 -2.37 4.83 -10.18
CA PHE A 105 -3.23 4.76 -8.99
C PHE A 105 -4.11 3.52 -9.01
N PHE A 106 -4.36 2.99 -7.82
CA PHE A 106 -5.34 1.92 -7.63
C PHE A 106 -5.99 2.06 -6.25
N ASP A 107 -7.14 1.41 -6.09
CA ASP A 107 -7.87 1.37 -4.84
C ASP A 107 -7.93 -0.06 -4.31
N ASP A 108 -8.03 -0.19 -2.98
CA ASP A 108 -8.39 -1.46 -2.39
C ASP A 108 -9.92 -1.68 -2.50
N PRO A 109 -10.46 -2.85 -2.07
CA PRO A 109 -11.90 -3.10 -2.20
C PRO A 109 -12.81 -2.12 -1.46
N ASP A 110 -12.30 -1.42 -0.45
CA ASP A 110 -13.07 -0.42 0.31
C ASP A 110 -12.93 1.00 -0.24
N GLY A 111 -12.03 1.21 -1.21
CA GLY A 111 -11.76 2.54 -1.76
C GLY A 111 -10.61 3.27 -1.10
N ASN A 112 -9.83 2.62 -0.23
CA ASN A 112 -8.57 3.19 0.22
C ASN A 112 -7.62 3.28 -0.97
N SER A 113 -7.06 4.47 -1.21
CA SER A 113 -6.33 4.70 -2.45
C SER A 113 -4.81 4.63 -2.27
N TRP A 114 -4.16 4.14 -3.30
CA TRP A 114 -2.73 3.92 -3.38
C TRP A 114 -2.15 4.53 -4.63
N ALA A 115 -0.91 4.97 -4.55
CA ALA A 115 -0.14 5.44 -5.70
C ALA A 115 1.10 4.56 -5.85
N LEU A 116 1.28 3.99 -7.04
CA LEU A 116 2.59 3.51 -7.46
C LEU A 116 3.38 4.73 -7.89
N GLN A 117 4.63 4.82 -7.48
CA GLN A 117 5.49 5.97 -7.78
C GLN A 117 6.88 5.50 -8.18
N HIS A 118 7.38 6.06 -9.27
CA HIS A 118 8.78 5.94 -9.63
C HIS A 118 9.40 7.31 -9.58
N ILE A 119 10.59 7.39 -8.99
CA ILE A 119 11.37 8.62 -8.87
C ILE A 119 12.66 8.39 -9.64
N ALA A 120 12.87 9.15 -10.72
CA ALA A 120 14.09 9.03 -11.50
C ALA A 120 15.32 9.41 -10.65
N PRO A 121 16.49 8.83 -10.91
CA PRO A 121 17.71 9.17 -10.17
C PRO A 121 17.97 10.68 -10.16
N GLY A 122 18.19 11.23 -8.97
CA GLY A 122 18.44 12.65 -8.78
C GLY A 122 17.23 13.55 -8.80
N ALA A 123 16.02 12.98 -8.97
CA ALA A 123 14.79 13.77 -9.06
C ALA A 123 14.04 13.79 -7.72
N GLY A 124 13.35 14.89 -7.46
CA GLY A 124 12.28 15.01 -6.47
C GLY A 124 12.63 14.88 -5.00
N ARG A 125 13.86 14.53 -4.65
CA ARG A 125 14.22 14.30 -3.24
C ARG A 125 15.59 14.88 -2.94
N PRO A 126 15.74 15.63 -1.83
CA PRO A 126 17.07 16.11 -1.42
C PRO A 126 17.97 14.93 -1.06
N PRO A 127 19.31 15.11 -1.15
CA PRO A 127 20.24 14.07 -0.75
C PRO A 127 20.03 13.64 0.70
N GLN A 128 20.13 12.34 0.93
CA GLN A 128 20.11 11.80 2.28
C GLN A 128 21.48 12.02 2.91
N SER A 129 21.49 12.52 4.12
CA SER A 129 22.71 12.75 4.87
C SER A 129 22.89 11.70 5.98
#